data_525d522ab9abbd5dac0c5ddb30cd963f
#
_entry.id   525d522ab9abbd5dac0c5ddb30cd963f
#
_cell.length_a   1.000
_cell.length_b   1.000
_cell.length_c   1.000
_cell.angle_alpha   90.00
_cell.angle_beta   90.00
_cell.angle_gamma   90.00
#
_symmetry.space_group_name_H-M   'P 1'
#
loop_
_entity.id
_entity.type
_entity.pdbx_description
1 polymer ?
#
loop_
_entity_poly.entity_id
_entity_poly.type
_entity_poly.pdbx_seq_one_letter_code
_entity_poly.pdbx_strand_id
1 'polypeptide(L)'
;MILFLMDAAFAFLMICCAVSDKHTRVIPNSLISALMCLSLFHLIAVCAMGCSLFPYLMAIPLFFLCYMCWRRGMFGGGDVKLLTAICFYFGFWQTAIAFEVSLFAMMVRYGLYGLKHKGQKYMRIALAPPLAMGCLITLVGQYIMAIF
;
A
#
# COMPACT_ATOMS: atom_id res chain seq x y z
N MET A 1 -21.49 3.26 -8.03
CA MET A 1 -21.83 3.16 -6.60
C MET A 1 -21.06 2.05 -5.90
N ILE A 2 -21.06 0.80 -6.40
CA ILE A 2 -20.35 -0.33 -5.76
C ILE A 2 -18.84 -0.06 -5.65
N LEU A 3 -18.17 0.39 -6.71
CA LEU A 3 -16.73 0.68 -6.69
C LEU A 3 -16.39 1.76 -5.66
N PHE A 4 -17.18 2.82 -5.57
CA PHE A 4 -16.97 3.87 -4.56
C PHE A 4 -17.03 3.31 -3.12
N LEU A 5 -17.96 2.39 -2.87
CA LEU A 5 -18.07 1.74 -1.56
C LEU A 5 -16.85 0.85 -1.26
N MET A 6 -16.33 0.16 -2.28
CA MET A 6 -15.10 -0.63 -2.18
C MET A 6 -13.87 0.26 -1.91
N ASP A 7 -13.77 1.41 -2.58
CA ASP A 7 -12.69 2.37 -2.37
C ASP A 7 -12.72 2.96 -0.95
N ALA A 8 -13.92 3.27 -0.44
CA ALA A 8 -14.09 3.74 0.94
C ALA A 8 -13.70 2.65 1.96
N ALA A 9 -14.08 1.40 1.72
CA ALA A 9 -13.70 0.26 2.56
C ALA A 9 -12.17 0.02 2.51
N PHE A 10 -11.56 0.12 1.31
CA PHE A 10 -10.12 0.01 1.14
C PHE A 10 -9.37 1.10 1.91
N ALA A 11 -9.80 2.36 1.77
CA ALA A 11 -9.23 3.49 2.48
C ALA A 11 -9.31 3.30 4.00
N PHE A 12 -10.45 2.85 4.51
CA PHE A 12 -10.64 2.54 5.92
C PHE A 12 -9.68 1.45 6.42
N LEU A 13 -9.57 0.32 5.70
CA LEU A 13 -8.65 -0.76 6.06
C LEU A 13 -7.19 -0.31 6.02
N MET A 14 -6.81 0.52 5.06
CA MET A 14 -5.46 1.09 4.98
C MET A 14 -5.15 2.00 6.17
N ILE A 15 -6.12 2.80 6.62
CA ILE A 15 -5.96 3.62 7.83
C ILE A 15 -5.81 2.72 9.06
N CYS A 16 -6.60 1.65 9.19
CA CYS A 16 -6.47 0.69 10.28
C CYS A 16 -5.09 0.02 10.30
N CYS A 17 -4.56 -0.39 9.12
CA CYS A 17 -3.21 -0.93 9.00
C CYS A 17 -2.14 0.08 9.43
N ALA A 18 -2.28 1.35 9.01
CA ALA A 18 -1.35 2.42 9.36
C ALA A 18 -1.34 2.72 10.86
N VAL A 19 -2.52 2.75 11.50
CA VAL A 19 -2.66 2.95 12.95
C VAL A 19 -2.05 1.77 13.71
N SER A 20 -2.34 0.54 13.32
CA SER A 20 -1.78 -0.66 13.93
C SER A 20 -0.26 -0.69 13.84
N ASP A 21 0.30 -0.43 12.66
CA ASP A 21 1.76 -0.42 12.45
C ASP A 21 2.44 0.70 13.25
N LYS A 22 1.79 1.85 13.40
CA LYS A 22 2.32 2.96 14.23
C LYS A 22 2.37 2.61 15.71
N HIS A 23 1.37 1.89 16.23
CA HIS A 23 1.26 1.55 17.65
C HIS A 23 2.05 0.30 18.04
N THR A 24 1.90 -0.77 17.27
CA THR A 24 2.46 -2.09 17.62
C THR A 24 3.66 -2.48 16.76
N ARG A 25 3.93 -1.76 15.68
CA ARG A 25 4.93 -2.11 14.65
C ARG A 25 4.73 -3.52 14.07
N VAL A 26 3.51 -3.99 14.15
CA VAL A 26 3.06 -5.27 13.58
C VAL A 26 1.70 -5.05 12.95
N ILE A 27 1.55 -5.46 11.69
CA ILE A 27 0.26 -5.42 11.01
C ILE A 27 -0.43 -6.76 11.29
N PRO A 28 -1.62 -6.79 11.92
CA PRO A 28 -2.36 -8.01 12.17
C PRO A 28 -2.70 -8.74 10.86
N ASN A 29 -2.49 -10.05 10.84
CA ASN A 29 -2.81 -10.86 9.65
C ASN A 29 -4.32 -10.76 9.27
N SER A 30 -5.20 -10.53 10.25
CA SER A 30 -6.63 -10.33 10.00
C SER A 30 -6.93 -9.11 9.13
N LEU A 31 -6.24 -7.99 9.34
CA LEU A 31 -6.37 -6.80 8.50
C LEU A 31 -5.82 -7.04 7.09
N ILE A 32 -4.69 -7.74 6.98
CA ILE A 32 -4.12 -8.10 5.68
C ILE A 32 -5.05 -9.04 4.92
N SER A 33 -5.64 -10.05 5.58
CA SER A 33 -6.57 -10.98 4.94
C SER A 33 -7.86 -10.27 4.49
N ALA A 34 -8.39 -9.35 5.29
CA ALA A 34 -9.54 -8.54 4.92
C ALA A 34 -9.23 -7.67 3.68
N LEU A 35 -8.06 -7.05 3.66
CA LEU A 35 -7.61 -6.22 2.53
C LEU A 35 -7.41 -7.07 1.26
N MET A 36 -6.84 -8.28 1.37
CA MET A 36 -6.70 -9.23 0.26
C MET A 36 -8.05 -9.68 -0.27
N CYS A 37 -9.01 -10.04 0.60
CA CYS A 37 -10.36 -10.39 0.19
C CYS A 37 -11.03 -9.24 -0.57
N LEU A 38 -10.94 -8.01 -0.05
CA LEU A 38 -11.49 -6.83 -0.72
C LEU A 38 -10.84 -6.61 -2.09
N SER A 39 -9.51 -6.77 -2.20
CA SER A 39 -8.79 -6.64 -3.45
C SER A 39 -9.21 -7.69 -4.48
N LEU A 40 -9.47 -8.93 -4.05
CA LEU A 40 -9.98 -9.97 -4.95
C LEU A 40 -11.40 -9.67 -5.42
N PHE A 41 -12.28 -9.18 -4.55
CA PHE A 41 -13.62 -8.75 -4.95
C PHE A 41 -13.57 -7.59 -5.94
N HIS A 42 -12.70 -6.61 -5.72
CA HIS A 42 -12.46 -5.52 -6.66
C HIS A 42 -11.97 -6.03 -8.01
N LEU A 43 -11.03 -6.98 -8.02
CA LEU A 43 -10.52 -7.60 -9.26
C LEU A 43 -11.64 -8.30 -10.04
N ILE A 44 -12.52 -9.03 -9.36
CA ILE A 44 -13.68 -9.68 -9.99
C ILE A 44 -14.61 -8.62 -10.59
N ALA A 45 -14.88 -7.52 -9.90
CA ALA A 45 -15.73 -6.44 -10.39
C ALA A 45 -15.12 -5.77 -11.64
N VAL A 46 -13.81 -5.52 -11.64
CA VAL A 46 -13.08 -4.96 -12.79
C VAL A 46 -13.09 -5.92 -13.99
N CYS A 47 -12.93 -7.23 -13.73
CA CYS A 47 -13.03 -8.26 -14.75
C CYS A 47 -14.43 -8.29 -15.39
N ALA A 48 -15.49 -8.19 -14.58
CA ALA A 48 -16.86 -8.15 -15.06
C ALA A 48 -17.18 -6.92 -15.93
N MET A 49 -16.41 -5.82 -15.73
CA MET A 49 -16.51 -4.61 -16.58
C MET A 49 -15.70 -4.69 -17.87
N GLY A 50 -15.01 -5.82 -18.13
CA GLY A 50 -14.22 -6.02 -19.36
C GLY A 50 -12.87 -5.29 -19.36
N CYS A 51 -12.39 -4.80 -18.23
CA CYS A 51 -11.09 -4.15 -18.13
C CYS A 51 -9.94 -5.19 -18.21
N SER A 52 -8.76 -4.74 -18.68
CA SER A 52 -7.57 -5.58 -18.75
C SER A 52 -7.12 -6.04 -17.38
N LEU A 53 -6.93 -7.34 -17.19
CA LEU A 53 -6.41 -7.93 -15.95
C LEU A 53 -4.88 -7.86 -15.84
N PHE A 54 -4.18 -7.56 -16.92
CA PHE A 54 -2.72 -7.58 -16.98
C PHE A 54 -2.04 -6.74 -15.89
N PRO A 55 -2.46 -5.48 -15.62
CA PRO A 55 -1.84 -4.68 -14.56
C PRO A 55 -1.98 -5.27 -13.16
N TYR A 56 -3.08 -5.99 -12.91
CA TYR A 56 -3.36 -6.61 -11.61
C TYR A 56 -2.57 -7.92 -11.42
N LEU A 57 -2.38 -8.70 -12.48
CA LEU A 57 -1.59 -9.92 -12.44
C LEU A 57 -0.11 -9.65 -12.18
N MET A 58 0.38 -8.42 -12.42
CA MET A 58 1.72 -7.98 -12.03
C MET A 58 1.95 -7.99 -10.52
N ALA A 59 0.92 -8.15 -9.69
CA ALA A 59 1.06 -8.39 -8.26
C ALA A 59 1.82 -9.69 -7.95
N ILE A 60 1.74 -10.70 -8.80
CA ILE A 60 2.43 -11.99 -8.62
C ILE A 60 3.96 -11.83 -8.69
N PRO A 61 4.55 -11.31 -9.77
CA PRO A 61 5.98 -11.06 -9.83
C PRO A 61 6.45 -10.04 -8.79
N LEU A 62 5.64 -9.01 -8.47
CA LEU A 62 5.93 -8.07 -7.42
C LEU A 62 6.02 -8.77 -6.05
N PHE A 63 5.12 -9.70 -5.74
CA PHE A 63 5.18 -10.50 -4.52
C PHE A 63 6.50 -11.26 -4.42
N PHE A 64 6.91 -11.96 -5.49
CA PHE A 64 8.18 -12.71 -5.50
C PHE A 64 9.39 -11.80 -5.31
N LEU A 65 9.41 -10.64 -5.94
CA LEU A 65 10.47 -9.64 -5.78
C LEU A 65 10.56 -9.16 -4.32
N CYS A 66 9.42 -8.74 -3.75
CA CYS A 66 9.35 -8.28 -2.36
C CYS A 66 9.67 -9.40 -1.37
N TYR A 67 9.27 -10.64 -1.66
CA TYR A 67 9.63 -11.83 -0.87
C TYR A 67 11.14 -12.08 -0.85
N MET A 68 11.82 -11.94 -2.00
CA MET A 68 13.28 -12.04 -2.06
C MET A 68 13.96 -10.93 -1.23
N CYS A 69 13.44 -9.71 -1.28
CA CYS A 69 13.94 -8.60 -0.46
C CYS A 69 13.70 -8.84 1.04
N TRP A 70 12.55 -9.42 1.40
CA TRP A 70 12.27 -9.83 2.77
C TRP A 70 13.25 -10.91 3.28
N ARG A 71 13.54 -11.91 2.46
CA ARG A 71 14.56 -12.94 2.82
C ARG A 71 15.94 -12.35 3.05
N ARG A 72 16.27 -11.21 2.43
CA ARG A 72 17.52 -10.46 2.65
C ARG A 72 17.44 -9.50 3.85
N GLY A 73 16.30 -9.45 4.56
CA GLY A 73 16.09 -8.57 5.72
C GLY A 73 15.84 -7.09 5.38
N MET A 74 15.55 -6.77 4.11
CA MET A 74 15.31 -5.38 3.67
C MET A 74 13.90 -4.89 4.02
N PHE A 75 12.90 -5.77 4.01
CA PHE A 75 11.50 -5.47 4.28
C PHE A 75 10.93 -6.31 5.42
N GLY A 76 9.90 -5.80 6.09
CA GLY A 76 9.07 -6.58 7.00
C GLY A 76 8.15 -7.55 6.25
N GLY A 77 7.88 -8.74 6.82
CA GLY A 77 6.98 -9.72 6.19
C GLY A 77 5.53 -9.20 6.04
N GLY A 78 5.10 -8.28 6.93
CA GLY A 78 3.82 -7.60 6.84
C GLY A 78 3.74 -6.65 5.65
N ASP A 79 4.84 -5.93 5.38
CA ASP A 79 4.93 -4.95 4.29
C ASP A 79 4.83 -5.61 2.91
N VAL A 80 5.43 -6.81 2.75
CA VAL A 80 5.35 -7.59 1.51
C VAL A 80 3.91 -7.96 1.20
N LYS A 81 3.19 -8.49 2.19
CA LYS A 81 1.78 -8.87 2.06
C LYS A 81 0.90 -7.64 1.77
N LEU A 82 1.16 -6.54 2.47
CA LEU A 82 0.43 -5.29 2.30
C LEU A 82 0.60 -4.73 0.88
N LEU A 83 1.84 -4.65 0.39
CA LEU A 83 2.14 -4.14 -0.94
C LEU A 83 1.52 -5.01 -2.04
N THR A 84 1.50 -6.33 -1.84
CA THR A 84 0.85 -7.27 -2.76
C THR A 84 -0.66 -7.04 -2.81
N ALA A 85 -1.31 -6.86 -1.66
CA ALA A 85 -2.75 -6.57 -1.59
C ALA A 85 -3.11 -5.26 -2.29
N ILE A 86 -2.28 -4.23 -2.12
CA ILE A 86 -2.43 -2.94 -2.80
C ILE A 86 -2.32 -3.10 -4.32
N CYS A 87 -1.35 -3.91 -4.79
CA CYS A 87 -1.16 -4.15 -6.21
C CYS A 87 -2.33 -4.95 -6.84
N PHE A 88 -2.93 -5.87 -6.12
CA PHE A 88 -4.17 -6.53 -6.54
C PHE A 88 -5.38 -5.60 -6.58
N TYR A 89 -5.38 -4.53 -5.79
CA TYR A 89 -6.45 -3.54 -5.77
C TYR A 89 -6.31 -2.51 -6.89
N PHE A 90 -5.17 -1.85 -6.97
CA PHE A 90 -4.91 -0.73 -7.88
C PHE A 90 -4.35 -1.15 -9.25
N GLY A 91 -3.73 -2.33 -9.33
CA GLY A 91 -2.85 -2.67 -10.44
C GLY A 91 -1.45 -2.08 -10.27
N PHE A 92 -0.52 -2.53 -11.12
CA PHE A 92 0.91 -2.24 -10.99
C PHE A 92 1.27 -0.75 -11.04
N TRP A 93 0.77 -0.02 -12.05
CA TRP A 93 1.16 1.38 -12.27
C TRP A 93 0.74 2.30 -11.13
N GLN A 94 -0.47 2.16 -10.66
CA GLN A 94 -1.00 2.97 -9.56
C GLN A 94 -0.35 2.61 -8.24
N THR A 95 -0.03 1.33 -8.03
CA THR A 95 0.77 0.88 -6.87
C THR A 95 2.17 1.46 -6.91
N ALA A 96 2.81 1.53 -8.08
CA ALA A 96 4.12 2.17 -8.22
C ALA A 96 4.07 3.65 -7.83
N ILE A 97 3.07 4.40 -8.30
CA ILE A 97 2.87 5.81 -7.93
C ILE A 97 2.64 5.95 -6.41
N ALA A 98 1.75 5.12 -5.83
CA ALA A 98 1.50 5.15 -4.39
C ALA A 98 2.76 4.84 -3.58
N PHE A 99 3.59 3.92 -4.06
CA PHE A 99 4.86 3.56 -3.42
C PHE A 99 5.90 4.68 -3.54
N GLU A 100 6.03 5.32 -4.70
CA GLU A 100 6.94 6.48 -4.89
C GLU A 100 6.55 7.65 -3.97
N VAL A 101 5.26 7.99 -3.90
CA VAL A 101 4.75 9.03 -2.98
C VAL A 101 5.07 8.66 -1.53
N SER A 102 4.93 7.39 -1.15
CA SER A 102 5.25 6.93 0.20
C SER A 102 6.75 7.02 0.51
N LEU A 103 7.61 6.67 -0.45
CA LEU A 103 9.06 6.79 -0.31
C LEU A 103 9.48 8.26 -0.17
N PHE A 104 8.88 9.15 -0.98
CA PHE A 104 9.14 10.59 -0.88
C PHE A 104 8.74 11.14 0.49
N ALA A 105 7.56 10.79 0.99
CA ALA A 105 7.09 11.18 2.32
C ALA A 105 8.02 10.65 3.44
N MET A 106 8.56 9.44 3.26
CA MET A 106 9.56 8.87 4.16
C MET A 106 10.87 9.68 4.11
N MET A 107 11.40 9.97 2.93
CA MET A 107 12.64 10.75 2.77
C MET A 107 12.53 12.13 3.42
N VAL A 108 11.42 12.84 3.21
CA VAL A 108 11.15 14.14 3.85
C VAL A 108 11.13 14.00 5.38
N ARG A 109 10.41 13.02 5.91
CA ARG A 109 10.31 12.77 7.35
C ARG A 109 11.68 12.44 7.96
N TYR A 110 12.50 11.63 7.27
CA TYR A 110 13.85 11.28 7.75
C TYR A 110 14.81 12.44 7.65
N GLY A 111 14.76 13.21 6.56
CA GLY A 111 15.58 14.41 6.41
C GLY A 111 15.33 15.39 7.56
N LEU A 112 14.05 15.66 7.87
CA LEU A 112 13.66 16.53 8.97
C LEU A 112 14.05 15.97 10.34
N TYR A 113 13.92 14.66 10.54
CA TYR A 113 14.30 14.02 11.80
C TYR A 113 15.81 13.98 12.01
N GLY A 114 16.58 13.67 10.96
CA GLY A 114 18.05 13.67 11.01
C GLY A 114 18.65 15.04 11.31
N LEU A 115 18.02 16.11 10.83
CA LEU A 115 18.40 17.49 11.16
C LEU A 115 18.15 17.82 12.63
N LYS A 116 17.12 17.25 13.26
CA LYS A 116 16.71 17.54 14.64
C LYS A 116 17.43 16.69 15.69
N HIS A 117 17.89 15.49 15.31
CA HIS A 117 18.50 14.52 16.24
C HIS A 117 19.82 13.96 15.71
N LYS A 118 20.87 14.79 15.72
CA LYS A 118 22.26 14.37 15.41
C LYS A 118 22.73 13.38 16.50
N GLY A 119 22.67 12.08 16.22
CA GLY A 119 23.34 11.08 17.07
C GLY A 119 22.54 9.81 17.43
N GLN A 120 21.28 9.66 17.09
CA GLN A 120 20.54 8.42 17.37
C GLN A 120 20.64 7.44 16.21
N LYS A 121 21.29 6.28 16.46
CA LYS A 121 21.44 5.15 15.54
C LYS A 121 20.12 4.39 15.40
N TYR A 122 19.69 4.21 14.15
CA TYR A 122 18.70 3.25 13.66
C TYR A 122 17.30 3.26 14.32
N MET A 123 16.41 4.10 13.80
CA MET A 123 14.98 3.95 14.01
C MET A 123 14.44 2.89 13.03
N ARG A 124 13.79 1.83 13.55
CA ARG A 124 12.97 0.94 12.71
C ARG A 124 11.77 1.73 12.19
N ILE A 125 11.59 1.72 10.89
CA ILE A 125 10.63 2.54 10.19
C ILE A 125 9.34 1.76 10.04
N ALA A 126 8.19 2.34 10.44
CA ALA A 126 6.87 1.86 10.08
C ALA A 126 6.58 2.28 8.64
N LEU A 127 6.45 1.31 7.72
CA LEU A 127 6.21 1.57 6.30
C LEU A 127 4.72 1.79 6.00
N ALA A 128 3.80 1.19 6.75
CA ALA A 128 2.37 1.24 6.48
C ALA A 128 1.77 2.65 6.52
N PRO A 129 2.12 3.57 7.46
CA PRO A 129 1.57 4.92 7.47
C PRO A 129 1.87 5.74 6.21
N PRO A 130 3.13 5.86 5.73
CA PRO A 130 3.39 6.57 4.48
C PRO A 130 2.78 5.87 3.26
N LEU A 131 2.70 4.54 3.27
CA LEU A 131 2.07 3.78 2.20
C LEU A 131 0.56 4.02 2.14
N ALA A 132 -0.12 4.11 3.30
CA ALA A 132 -1.52 4.48 3.37
C ALA A 132 -1.77 5.89 2.81
N MET A 133 -0.90 6.86 3.13
CA MET A 133 -0.98 8.20 2.54
C MET A 133 -0.81 8.16 1.02
N GLY A 134 0.16 7.41 0.50
CA GLY A 134 0.35 7.23 -0.94
C GLY A 134 -0.90 6.65 -1.62
N CYS A 135 -1.50 5.61 -1.05
CA CYS A 135 -2.72 5.00 -1.56
C CYS A 135 -3.92 5.96 -1.56
N LEU A 136 -4.09 6.76 -0.48
CA LEU A 136 -5.17 7.74 -0.40
C LEU A 136 -5.00 8.84 -1.45
N ILE A 137 -3.78 9.34 -1.66
CA ILE A 137 -3.49 10.33 -2.70
C ILE A 137 -3.79 9.76 -4.09
N THR A 138 -3.42 8.50 -4.34
CA THR A 138 -3.70 7.82 -5.62
C THR A 138 -5.19 7.66 -5.85
N LEU A 139 -5.98 7.27 -4.83
CA LEU A 139 -7.44 7.20 -4.91
C LEU A 139 -8.05 8.56 -5.27
N VAL A 140 -7.68 9.61 -4.56
CA VAL A 140 -8.18 10.96 -4.83
C VAL A 140 -7.79 11.41 -6.23
N GLY A 141 -6.56 11.13 -6.66
CA GLY A 141 -6.09 11.43 -8.01
C GLY A 141 -6.92 10.76 -9.10
N GLN A 142 -7.32 9.49 -8.92
CA GLN A 142 -8.20 8.78 -9.85
C GLN A 142 -9.57 9.45 -9.99
N TYR A 143 -10.18 9.89 -8.87
CA TYR A 143 -11.45 10.60 -8.91
C TYR A 143 -11.35 11.96 -9.60
N ILE A 144 -10.27 12.70 -9.37
CA ILE A 144 -10.02 13.97 -10.05
C ILE A 144 -9.88 13.75 -11.56
N MET A 145 -9.09 12.76 -11.99
CA MET A 145 -8.91 12.45 -13.42
C MET A 145 -10.17 11.90 -14.09
N ALA A 146 -11.10 11.32 -13.33
CA ALA A 146 -12.39 10.88 -13.86
C ALA A 146 -13.42 12.00 -14.03
N ILE A 147 -13.20 13.17 -13.41
CA ILE A 147 -14.08 14.35 -13.50
C ILE A 147 -13.67 15.25 -14.67
N PHE A 148 -12.37 15.30 -15.03
CA PHE A 148 -11.83 16.07 -16.15
C PHE A 148 -11.65 15.21 -17.39
#